data_eb70f0ad62593f6d0f44af6e0c2352b7
#
_entry.id   eb70f0ad62593f6d0f44af6e0c2352b7
#
_cell.length_a   1.000
_cell.length_b   1.000
_cell.length_c   1.000
_cell.angle_alpha   90.00
_cell.angle_beta   90.00
_cell.angle_gamma   90.00
#
_symmetry.space_group_name_H-M   'P 1'
#
loop_
_entity.id
_entity.type
_entity.pdbx_description
1 polymer ?
#
loop_
_entity_poly.entity_id
_entity_poly.type
_entity_poly.pdbx_seq_one_letter_code
_entity_poly.pdbx_strand_id
1 'polypeptide(L)'
;MHRSFLNERPDYPLESYERLEYLGDAFLGWVVANDLFTRYPSFSEGDLTRARAALVRGSTLAQVAMQLDLGRHLLLGEGEESTGGRSRASTLAAALEAIIGAVMLDRGEKAARALIRRWLGPRMTGLAVNGAPRDAKSSLQELIQRAGLPLPVYEVLEESGPSHDRHYRVRVIVDGAARGEGEGRRKSQAEQAAAAQAFDASQNA
;
A
#
# COMPACT_ATOMS: atom_id res chain seq x y z
N MET A 1 -14.87 19.14 -0.31
CA MET A 1 -16.16 18.42 -0.12
C MET A 1 -16.19 17.18 -0.98
N HIS A 2 -16.87 16.14 -0.56
CA HIS A 2 -17.06 14.91 -1.30
C HIS A 2 -18.16 15.06 -2.35
N ARG A 3 -18.09 14.32 -3.44
CA ARG A 3 -19.08 14.35 -4.53
C ARG A 3 -20.53 14.10 -4.05
N SER A 4 -20.72 13.21 -3.07
CA SER A 4 -22.05 12.92 -2.53
C SER A 4 -22.76 14.16 -1.97
N PHE A 5 -22.00 15.09 -1.37
CA PHE A 5 -22.54 16.35 -0.85
C PHE A 5 -23.11 17.22 -1.98
N LEU A 6 -22.40 17.29 -3.12
CA LEU A 6 -22.85 18.08 -4.28
C LEU A 6 -24.04 17.44 -5.01
N ASN A 7 -24.12 16.11 -5.03
CA ASN A 7 -25.26 15.39 -5.63
C ASN A 7 -26.58 15.77 -4.91
N GLU A 8 -26.52 16.08 -3.61
CA GLU A 8 -27.66 16.49 -2.81
C GLU A 8 -27.84 18.04 -2.78
N ARG A 9 -26.83 18.78 -3.23
CA ARG A 9 -26.80 20.26 -3.26
C ARG A 9 -26.22 20.78 -4.57
N PRO A 10 -26.92 20.59 -5.70
CA PRO A 10 -26.40 20.92 -7.03
C PRO A 10 -26.10 22.42 -7.21
N ASP A 11 -26.76 23.29 -6.46
CA ASP A 11 -26.53 24.75 -6.52
C ASP A 11 -25.34 25.22 -5.65
N TYR A 12 -24.60 24.30 -5.03
CA TYR A 12 -23.45 24.68 -4.21
C TYR A 12 -22.32 25.22 -5.09
N PRO A 13 -21.72 26.39 -4.80
CA PRO A 13 -20.87 27.12 -5.74
C PRO A 13 -19.45 26.54 -5.91
N LEU A 14 -19.09 25.50 -5.17
CA LEU A 14 -17.74 24.91 -5.23
C LEU A 14 -17.79 23.49 -5.79
N GLU A 15 -16.69 23.07 -6.41
CA GLU A 15 -16.50 21.73 -6.95
C GLU A 15 -16.15 20.69 -5.86
N SER A 16 -16.27 19.39 -6.21
CA SER A 16 -15.75 18.31 -5.38
C SER A 16 -14.22 18.33 -5.34
N TYR A 17 -13.64 17.65 -4.37
CA TYR A 17 -12.20 17.57 -4.26
C TYR A 17 -11.53 16.58 -5.26
N GLU A 18 -12.29 15.89 -6.10
CA GLU A 18 -11.78 14.82 -6.99
C GLU A 18 -10.64 15.31 -7.92
N ARG A 19 -10.73 16.52 -8.47
CA ARG A 19 -9.64 17.08 -9.27
C ARG A 19 -8.38 17.38 -8.47
N LEU A 20 -8.55 17.80 -7.22
CA LEU A 20 -7.44 18.01 -6.28
C LEU A 20 -6.81 16.69 -5.84
N GLU A 21 -7.62 15.66 -5.62
CA GLU A 21 -7.20 14.28 -5.36
C GLU A 21 -6.32 13.77 -6.49
N TYR A 22 -6.79 13.86 -7.75
CA TYR A 22 -6.04 13.45 -8.93
C TYR A 22 -4.64 14.09 -8.99
N LEU A 23 -4.57 15.42 -8.77
CA LEU A 23 -3.30 16.14 -8.76
C LEU A 23 -2.42 15.75 -7.57
N GLY A 24 -3.03 15.60 -6.41
CA GLY A 24 -2.35 15.24 -5.17
C GLY A 24 -1.75 13.85 -5.21
N ASP A 25 -2.46 12.84 -5.74
CA ASP A 25 -1.95 11.48 -5.96
C ASP A 25 -0.69 11.49 -6.83
N ALA A 26 -0.75 12.14 -8.00
CA ALA A 26 0.39 12.22 -8.91
C ALA A 26 1.61 12.88 -8.23
N PHE A 27 1.40 13.99 -7.52
CA PHE A 27 2.47 14.68 -6.81
C PHE A 27 3.03 13.89 -5.63
N LEU A 28 2.16 13.25 -4.84
CA LEU A 28 2.53 12.35 -3.76
C LEU A 28 3.42 11.21 -4.26
N GLY A 29 2.98 10.53 -5.33
CA GLY A 29 3.73 9.44 -5.94
C GLY A 29 5.13 9.86 -6.38
N TRP A 30 5.25 11.04 -7.00
CA TRP A 30 6.55 11.59 -7.42
C TRP A 30 7.44 11.96 -6.24
N VAL A 31 6.92 12.65 -5.22
CA VAL A 31 7.70 13.04 -4.03
C VAL A 31 8.23 11.83 -3.30
N VAL A 32 7.38 10.81 -3.08
CA VAL A 32 7.78 9.57 -2.41
C VAL A 32 8.84 8.84 -3.23
N ALA A 33 8.68 8.71 -4.55
CA ALA A 33 9.67 8.08 -5.42
C ALA A 33 11.03 8.79 -5.35
N ASN A 34 11.03 10.12 -5.47
CA ASN A 34 12.25 10.93 -5.40
C ASN A 34 12.95 10.83 -4.03
N ASP A 35 12.19 10.85 -2.94
CA ASP A 35 12.75 10.76 -1.59
C ASP A 35 13.30 9.37 -1.29
N LEU A 36 12.64 8.29 -1.76
CA LEU A 36 13.14 6.92 -1.66
C LEU A 36 14.42 6.72 -2.48
N PHE A 37 14.43 7.17 -3.73
CA PHE A 37 15.60 7.07 -4.61
C PHE A 37 16.83 7.75 -4.00
N THR A 38 16.65 8.95 -3.44
CA THR A 38 17.74 9.71 -2.83
C THR A 38 18.21 9.10 -1.50
N ARG A 39 17.28 8.59 -0.70
CA ARG A 39 17.56 8.09 0.65
C ARG A 39 18.13 6.68 0.66
N TYR A 40 17.78 5.85 -0.30
CA TYR A 40 18.13 4.43 -0.35
C TYR A 40 18.86 4.05 -1.66
N PRO A 41 20.10 4.53 -1.84
CA PRO A 41 20.86 4.31 -3.08
C PRO A 41 21.20 2.81 -3.33
N SER A 42 21.12 1.98 -2.29
CA SER A 42 21.34 0.53 -2.38
C SER A 42 20.08 -0.27 -2.75
N PHE A 43 18.91 0.36 -2.77
CA PHE A 43 17.68 -0.34 -3.16
C PHE A 43 17.66 -0.58 -4.67
N SER A 44 17.27 -1.80 -5.06
CA SER A 44 16.95 -2.11 -6.45
C SER A 44 15.69 -1.35 -6.92
N GLU A 45 15.46 -1.30 -8.23
CA GLU A 45 14.21 -0.76 -8.77
C GLU A 45 12.98 -1.45 -8.17
N GLY A 46 13.02 -2.78 -8.04
CA GLY A 46 11.95 -3.55 -7.39
C GLY A 46 11.73 -3.17 -5.93
N ASP A 47 12.80 -2.92 -5.15
CA ASP A 47 12.68 -2.46 -3.76
C ASP A 47 12.07 -1.06 -3.68
N LEU A 48 12.51 -0.15 -4.54
CA LEU A 48 11.96 1.21 -4.62
C LEU A 48 10.46 1.19 -4.99
N THR A 49 10.08 0.35 -5.94
CA THR A 49 8.69 0.19 -6.37
C THR A 49 7.81 -0.38 -5.24
N ARG A 50 8.28 -1.42 -4.53
CA ARG A 50 7.57 -1.99 -3.37
C ARG A 50 7.44 -1.00 -2.23
N ALA A 51 8.52 -0.31 -1.90
CA ALA A 51 8.55 0.70 -0.85
C ALA A 51 7.58 1.85 -1.15
N ARG A 52 7.60 2.37 -2.39
CA ARG A 52 6.66 3.39 -2.84
C ARG A 52 5.22 2.90 -2.71
N ALA A 53 4.89 1.73 -3.27
CA ALA A 53 3.54 1.16 -3.22
C ALA A 53 3.03 1.01 -1.78
N ALA A 54 3.88 0.60 -0.84
CA ALA A 54 3.50 0.48 0.57
C ALA A 54 3.22 1.83 1.23
N LEU A 55 3.94 2.88 0.86
CA LEU A 55 3.78 4.22 1.43
C LEU A 55 2.57 4.96 0.88
N VAL A 56 2.27 4.82 -0.44
CA VAL A 56 1.18 5.56 -1.09
C VAL A 56 -0.12 4.75 -1.20
N ARG A 57 -0.17 3.50 -0.72
CA ARG A 57 -1.41 2.72 -0.77
C ARG A 57 -2.52 3.37 0.07
N GLY A 58 -3.76 3.26 -0.39
CA GLY A 58 -4.92 3.87 0.26
C GLY A 58 -5.06 3.56 1.75
N SER A 59 -4.71 2.32 2.20
CA SER A 59 -4.75 1.98 3.65
C SER A 59 -3.72 2.74 4.48
N THR A 60 -2.54 3.05 3.94
CA THR A 60 -1.52 3.87 4.62
C THR A 60 -1.98 5.32 4.70
N LEU A 61 -2.50 5.86 3.60
CA LEU A 61 -3.02 7.23 3.54
C LEU A 61 -4.23 7.43 4.46
N ALA A 62 -5.14 6.45 4.50
CA ALA A 62 -6.28 6.46 5.42
C ALA A 62 -5.85 6.48 6.89
N GLN A 63 -4.81 5.73 7.27
CA GLN A 63 -4.26 5.78 8.62
C GLN A 63 -3.72 7.17 8.97
N VAL A 64 -3.03 7.84 8.04
CA VAL A 64 -2.58 9.22 8.23
C VAL A 64 -3.76 10.16 8.36
N ALA A 65 -4.76 10.02 7.49
CA ALA A 65 -5.98 10.83 7.53
C ALA A 65 -6.74 10.67 8.86
N MET A 66 -6.82 9.43 9.40
CA MET A 66 -7.39 9.18 10.73
C MET A 66 -6.59 9.84 11.85
N GLN A 67 -5.26 9.77 11.82
CA GLN A 67 -4.40 10.45 12.80
C GLN A 67 -4.56 11.97 12.79
N LEU A 68 -4.93 12.55 11.64
CA LEU A 68 -5.22 13.97 11.45
C LEU A 68 -6.68 14.32 11.73
N ASP A 69 -7.52 13.34 12.07
CA ASP A 69 -8.95 13.48 12.28
C ASP A 69 -9.69 14.15 11.08
N LEU A 70 -9.22 13.84 9.85
CA LEU A 70 -9.76 14.48 8.64
C LEU A 70 -11.23 14.17 8.42
N GLY A 71 -11.69 13.01 8.85
CA GLY A 71 -13.09 12.60 8.69
C GLY A 71 -14.09 13.64 9.19
N ARG A 72 -13.84 14.25 10.34
CA ARG A 72 -14.74 15.26 10.94
C ARG A 72 -14.91 16.53 10.09
N HIS A 73 -13.98 16.82 9.21
CA HIS A 73 -13.97 18.02 8.37
C HIS A 73 -14.58 17.79 6.98
N LEU A 74 -14.99 16.56 6.67
CA LEU A 74 -15.57 16.22 5.37
C LEU A 74 -17.04 16.68 5.31
N LEU A 75 -17.38 17.35 4.23
CA LEU A 75 -18.76 17.58 3.83
C LEU A 75 -19.20 16.40 2.96
N LEU A 76 -20.13 15.62 3.49
CA LEU A 76 -20.70 14.42 2.85
C LEU A 76 -22.20 14.62 2.63
N GLY A 77 -22.76 13.93 1.65
CA GLY A 77 -24.21 13.78 1.53
C GLY A 77 -24.75 12.83 2.61
N GLU A 78 -26.04 12.94 2.94
CA GLU A 78 -26.68 12.16 4.01
C GLU A 78 -26.58 10.65 3.76
N GLY A 79 -26.73 10.22 2.49
CA GLY A 79 -26.59 8.82 2.11
C GLY A 79 -25.17 8.28 2.33
N GLU A 80 -24.14 9.06 2.01
CA GLU A 80 -22.74 8.69 2.24
C GLU A 80 -22.40 8.69 3.75
N GLU A 81 -22.89 9.66 4.47
CA GLU A 81 -22.73 9.77 5.93
C GLU A 81 -23.33 8.55 6.65
N SER A 82 -24.59 8.19 6.30
CA SER A 82 -25.33 7.09 6.94
C SER A 82 -24.68 5.72 6.73
N THR A 83 -23.88 5.56 5.65
CA THR A 83 -23.14 4.34 5.36
C THR A 83 -21.69 4.33 5.87
N GLY A 84 -21.35 5.27 6.76
CA GLY A 84 -20.02 5.37 7.37
C GLY A 84 -18.95 5.97 6.46
N GLY A 85 -19.33 6.75 5.44
CA GLY A 85 -18.42 7.38 4.48
C GLY A 85 -17.34 8.22 5.14
N ARG A 86 -17.64 8.86 6.29
CA ARG A 86 -16.70 9.68 7.06
C ARG A 86 -15.48 8.92 7.58
N SER A 87 -15.63 7.63 7.88
CA SER A 87 -14.57 6.75 8.37
C SER A 87 -14.06 5.76 7.32
N ARG A 88 -14.64 5.78 6.11
CA ARG A 88 -14.26 4.87 5.04
C ARG A 88 -12.84 5.15 4.56
N ALA A 89 -12.01 4.10 4.51
CA ALA A 89 -10.60 4.23 4.18
C ALA A 89 -10.36 4.90 2.81
N SER A 90 -11.15 4.58 1.79
CA SER A 90 -11.02 5.21 0.46
C SER A 90 -11.33 6.70 0.50
N THR A 91 -12.40 7.11 1.20
CA THR A 91 -12.78 8.52 1.34
C THR A 91 -11.71 9.33 2.08
N LEU A 92 -11.13 8.74 3.13
CA LEU A 92 -10.06 9.37 3.92
C LEU A 92 -8.76 9.51 3.12
N ALA A 93 -8.39 8.48 2.36
CA ALA A 93 -7.21 8.53 1.48
C ALA A 93 -7.37 9.61 0.41
N ALA A 94 -8.49 9.62 -0.31
CA ALA A 94 -8.80 10.60 -1.33
C ALA A 94 -8.79 12.05 -0.78
N ALA A 95 -9.34 12.25 0.42
CA ALA A 95 -9.31 13.56 1.08
C ALA A 95 -7.88 14.01 1.42
N LEU A 96 -7.00 13.09 1.86
CA LEU A 96 -5.61 13.40 2.15
C LEU A 96 -4.86 13.81 0.88
N GLU A 97 -5.05 13.08 -0.21
CA GLU A 97 -4.48 13.40 -1.53
C GLU A 97 -4.99 14.75 -2.02
N ALA A 98 -6.28 15.03 -1.88
CA ALA A 98 -6.85 16.31 -2.25
C ALA A 98 -6.24 17.49 -1.48
N ILE A 99 -5.93 17.32 -0.18
CA ILE A 99 -5.23 18.34 0.61
C ILE A 99 -3.82 18.58 0.06
N ILE A 100 -3.11 17.52 -0.34
CA ILE A 100 -1.79 17.66 -0.97
C ILE A 100 -1.90 18.47 -2.27
N GLY A 101 -2.86 18.16 -3.13
CA GLY A 101 -3.13 18.89 -4.36
C GLY A 101 -3.48 20.36 -4.10
N ALA A 102 -4.33 20.63 -3.12
CA ALA A 102 -4.72 21.98 -2.73
C ALA A 102 -3.51 22.80 -2.22
N VAL A 103 -2.69 22.23 -1.34
CA VAL A 103 -1.47 22.90 -0.83
C VAL A 103 -0.47 23.14 -1.94
N MET A 104 -0.34 22.21 -2.88
CA MET A 104 0.55 22.37 -4.04
C MET A 104 0.13 23.57 -4.90
N LEU A 105 -1.17 23.75 -5.16
CA LEU A 105 -1.67 24.90 -5.94
C LEU A 105 -1.61 26.22 -5.18
N ASP A 106 -1.92 26.22 -3.86
CA ASP A 106 -1.99 27.44 -3.05
C ASP A 106 -0.61 27.92 -2.58
N ARG A 107 0.29 27.00 -2.18
CA ARG A 107 1.58 27.29 -1.52
C ARG A 107 2.79 26.78 -2.27
N GLY A 108 2.58 26.11 -3.41
CA GLY A 108 3.62 25.57 -4.27
C GLY A 108 4.22 24.25 -3.79
N GLU A 109 5.05 23.66 -4.65
CA GLU A 109 5.66 22.34 -4.46
C GLU A 109 6.45 22.21 -3.16
N LYS A 110 7.19 23.24 -2.77
CA LYS A 110 8.02 23.19 -1.55
C LYS A 110 7.17 22.95 -0.30
N ALA A 111 6.03 23.61 -0.18
CA ALA A 111 5.11 23.46 0.93
C ALA A 111 4.43 22.08 0.93
N ALA A 112 3.96 21.64 -0.24
CA ALA A 112 3.34 20.33 -0.39
C ALA A 112 4.32 19.17 -0.10
N ARG A 113 5.58 19.29 -0.56
CA ARG A 113 6.65 18.33 -0.23
C ARG A 113 6.93 18.28 1.26
N ALA A 114 7.01 19.42 1.94
CA ALA A 114 7.22 19.47 3.39
C ALA A 114 6.06 18.78 4.14
N LEU A 115 4.83 18.97 3.68
CA LEU A 115 3.64 18.31 4.22
C LEU A 115 3.71 16.78 4.08
N ILE A 116 4.01 16.28 2.89
CA ILE A 116 4.18 14.84 2.61
C ILE A 116 5.27 14.25 3.52
N ARG A 117 6.42 14.90 3.62
CA ARG A 117 7.54 14.46 4.47
C ARG A 117 7.18 14.43 5.96
N ARG A 118 6.39 15.40 6.42
CA ARG A 118 5.88 15.42 7.80
C ARG A 118 4.98 14.20 8.08
N TRP A 119 4.12 13.83 7.14
CA TRP A 119 3.14 12.75 7.33
C TRP A 119 3.72 11.36 7.10
N LEU A 120 4.55 11.18 6.09
CA LEU A 120 5.09 9.87 5.70
C LEU A 120 6.55 9.65 6.11
N GLY A 121 7.26 10.70 6.51
CA GLY A 121 8.68 10.63 6.89
C GLY A 121 9.01 9.56 7.93
N PRO A 122 8.25 9.43 9.03
CA PRO A 122 8.48 8.36 10.02
C PRO A 122 8.36 6.95 9.42
N ARG A 123 7.40 6.75 8.49
CA ARG A 123 7.23 5.47 7.80
C ARG A 123 8.36 5.20 6.80
N MET A 124 8.82 6.23 6.08
CA MET A 124 9.99 6.14 5.22
C MET A 124 11.25 5.76 6.01
N THR A 125 11.45 6.37 7.18
CA THR A 125 12.61 6.07 8.02
C THR A 125 12.57 4.63 8.53
N GLY A 126 11.40 4.08 8.81
CA GLY A 126 11.21 2.69 9.20
C GLY A 126 11.71 1.68 8.16
N LEU A 127 11.76 2.05 6.88
CA LEU A 127 12.33 1.20 5.83
C LEU A 127 13.85 1.03 5.94
N ALA A 128 14.55 1.96 6.58
CA ALA A 128 15.99 1.83 6.84
C ALA A 128 16.30 0.67 7.81
N VAL A 129 15.37 0.38 8.74
CA VAL A 129 15.53 -0.67 9.76
C VAL A 129 15.00 -2.01 9.25
N ASN A 130 13.86 -1.99 8.56
CA ASN A 130 13.12 -3.20 8.19
C ASN A 130 13.30 -3.61 6.71
N GLY A 131 14.03 -2.80 5.91
CA GLY A 131 14.10 -2.96 4.46
C GLY A 131 12.80 -2.60 3.73
N ALA A 132 12.83 -2.67 2.39
CA ALA A 132 11.61 -2.55 1.60
C ALA A 132 10.68 -3.73 1.93
N PRO A 133 9.34 -3.51 1.96
CA PRO A 133 8.40 -4.60 2.15
C PRO A 133 8.67 -5.70 1.10
N ARG A 134 9.16 -6.83 1.54
CA ARG A 134 9.47 -7.93 0.63
C ARG A 134 8.19 -8.68 0.31
N ASP A 135 7.92 -8.83 -0.96
CA ASP A 135 7.04 -9.86 -1.49
C ASP A 135 7.87 -11.14 -1.59
N ALA A 136 7.66 -12.05 -0.64
CA ALA A 136 8.48 -13.25 -0.54
C ALA A 136 8.40 -14.12 -1.80
N LYS A 137 7.22 -14.16 -2.45
CA LYS A 137 7.04 -14.89 -3.72
C LYS A 137 7.91 -14.30 -4.82
N SER A 138 7.90 -12.97 -4.98
CA SER A 138 8.73 -12.27 -5.97
C SER A 138 10.21 -12.42 -5.66
N SER A 139 10.61 -12.32 -4.38
CA SER A 139 12.01 -12.50 -3.96
C SER A 139 12.53 -13.91 -4.23
N LEU A 140 11.72 -14.94 -3.92
CA LEU A 140 12.06 -16.32 -4.24
C LEU A 140 12.13 -16.54 -5.75
N GLN A 141 11.17 -16.02 -6.50
CA GLN A 141 11.17 -16.14 -7.97
C GLN A 141 12.42 -15.51 -8.59
N GLU A 142 12.80 -14.31 -8.18
CA GLU A 142 14.03 -13.65 -8.66
C GLU A 142 15.28 -14.47 -8.33
N LEU A 143 15.36 -15.04 -7.11
CA LEU A 143 16.47 -15.90 -6.71
C LEU A 143 16.58 -17.14 -7.59
N ILE A 144 15.47 -17.83 -7.81
CA ILE A 144 15.37 -19.05 -8.59
C ILE A 144 15.69 -18.80 -10.07
N GLN A 145 15.18 -17.69 -10.64
CA GLN A 145 15.50 -17.29 -12.02
C GLN A 145 17.00 -16.97 -12.20
N ARG A 146 17.63 -16.29 -11.24
CA ARG A 146 19.08 -16.04 -11.27
C ARG A 146 19.90 -17.32 -11.23
N ALA A 147 19.39 -18.36 -10.55
CA ALA A 147 20.01 -19.69 -10.53
C ALA A 147 19.72 -20.53 -11.78
N GLY A 148 18.94 -20.01 -12.74
CA GLY A 148 18.55 -20.73 -13.96
C GLY A 148 17.59 -21.90 -13.73
N LEU A 149 16.91 -21.93 -12.58
CA LEU A 149 15.99 -23.00 -12.21
C LEU A 149 14.54 -22.68 -12.64
N PRO A 150 13.68 -23.72 -12.77
CA PRO A 150 12.26 -23.54 -13.09
C PRO A 150 11.54 -22.68 -12.04
N LEU A 151 10.51 -21.96 -12.47
CA LEU A 151 9.69 -21.12 -11.57
C LEU A 151 9.11 -21.93 -10.41
N PRO A 152 9.02 -21.32 -9.20
CA PRO A 152 8.42 -21.96 -8.04
C PRO A 152 6.95 -22.33 -8.27
N VAL A 153 6.54 -23.52 -7.88
CA VAL A 153 5.15 -24.00 -7.92
C VAL A 153 4.61 -24.06 -6.51
N TYR A 154 3.35 -23.63 -6.33
CA TYR A 154 2.68 -23.60 -5.03
C TYR A 154 1.54 -24.61 -5.00
N GLU A 155 1.60 -25.53 -4.05
CA GLU A 155 0.59 -26.56 -3.82
C GLU A 155 -0.16 -26.28 -2.51
N VAL A 156 -1.50 -26.32 -2.56
CA VAL A 156 -2.32 -26.29 -1.34
C VAL A 156 -2.32 -27.69 -0.75
N LEU A 157 -1.75 -27.84 0.43
CA LEU A 157 -1.71 -29.10 1.18
C LEU A 157 -3.00 -29.30 1.95
N GLU A 158 -3.56 -28.21 2.51
CA GLU A 158 -4.74 -28.25 3.33
C GLU A 158 -5.55 -26.96 3.19
N GLU A 159 -6.85 -27.10 3.12
CA GLU A 159 -7.81 -26.02 3.25
C GLU A 159 -8.82 -26.43 4.30
N SER A 160 -8.90 -25.72 5.42
CA SER A 160 -9.74 -26.06 6.58
C SER A 160 -10.47 -24.83 7.13
N GLY A 161 -11.46 -25.07 7.98
CA GLY A 161 -12.27 -24.04 8.62
C GLY A 161 -13.49 -23.57 7.82
N PRO A 162 -14.43 -22.88 8.48
CA PRO A 162 -15.63 -22.33 7.85
C PRO A 162 -15.27 -21.15 6.91
N SER A 163 -16.19 -20.78 6.00
CA SER A 163 -15.95 -19.76 4.98
C SER A 163 -15.50 -18.39 5.50
N HIS A 164 -15.86 -18.04 6.74
CA HIS A 164 -15.49 -16.78 7.40
C HIS A 164 -14.18 -16.86 8.21
N ASP A 165 -13.63 -18.07 8.43
CA ASP A 165 -12.37 -18.31 9.13
C ASP A 165 -11.63 -19.50 8.51
N ARG A 166 -11.31 -19.37 7.22
CA ARG A 166 -10.53 -20.37 6.47
C ARG A 166 -9.06 -20.32 6.84
N HIS A 167 -8.47 -21.51 6.88
CA HIS A 167 -7.04 -21.70 7.02
C HIS A 167 -6.51 -22.47 5.81
N TYR A 168 -5.40 -21.99 5.28
CA TYR A 168 -4.68 -22.60 4.17
C TYR A 168 -3.28 -22.99 4.65
N ARG A 169 -2.85 -24.19 4.26
CA ARG A 169 -1.46 -24.63 4.33
C ARG A 169 -0.96 -24.90 2.94
N VAL A 170 0.13 -24.24 2.58
CA VAL A 170 0.69 -24.25 1.22
C VAL A 170 2.15 -24.65 1.29
N ARG A 171 2.58 -25.46 0.31
CA ARG A 171 3.97 -25.83 0.07
C ARG A 171 4.48 -25.15 -1.18
N VAL A 172 5.73 -24.68 -1.18
CA VAL A 172 6.44 -24.26 -2.38
C VAL A 172 7.42 -25.33 -2.82
N ILE A 173 7.37 -25.62 -4.11
CA ILE A 173 8.25 -26.59 -4.80
C ILE A 173 9.14 -25.82 -5.76
N VAL A 174 10.43 -26.08 -5.69
CA VAL A 174 11.44 -25.55 -6.61
C VAL A 174 12.26 -26.72 -7.15
N ASP A 175 12.31 -26.83 -8.47
CA ASP A 175 13.02 -27.92 -9.17
C ASP A 175 12.64 -29.31 -8.63
N GLY A 176 11.34 -29.54 -8.49
CA GLY A 176 10.78 -30.82 -8.02
C GLY A 176 10.93 -31.10 -6.52
N ALA A 177 11.63 -30.26 -5.77
CA ALA A 177 11.85 -30.43 -4.34
C ALA A 177 11.01 -29.45 -3.51
N ALA A 178 10.41 -29.92 -2.40
CA ALA A 178 9.76 -29.06 -1.42
C ALA A 178 10.82 -28.19 -0.73
N ARG A 179 10.64 -26.86 -0.77
CA ARG A 179 11.59 -25.88 -0.24
C ARG A 179 11.06 -25.06 0.93
N GLY A 180 9.74 -25.05 1.12
CA GLY A 180 9.12 -24.35 2.25
C GLY A 180 7.63 -24.61 2.35
N GLU A 181 7.07 -24.42 3.55
CA GLU A 181 5.65 -24.48 3.82
C GLU A 181 5.21 -23.21 4.56
N GLY A 182 3.94 -22.84 4.39
CA GLY A 182 3.39 -21.66 5.03
C GLY A 182 1.91 -21.78 5.26
N GLU A 183 1.44 -21.08 6.27
CA GLU A 183 0.03 -21.06 6.67
C GLU A 183 -0.53 -19.63 6.65
N GLY A 184 -1.85 -19.52 6.45
CA GLY A 184 -2.53 -18.22 6.47
C GLY A 184 -4.04 -18.34 6.31
N ARG A 185 -4.75 -17.28 6.70
CA ARG A 185 -6.21 -17.18 6.54
C ARG A 185 -6.66 -16.96 5.11
N ARG A 186 -5.71 -16.69 4.20
CA ARG A 186 -5.93 -16.56 2.75
C ARG A 186 -4.86 -17.37 2.06
N LYS A 187 -5.20 -17.99 0.94
CA LYS A 187 -4.25 -18.74 0.09
C LYS A 187 -3.00 -17.91 -0.21
N SER A 188 -3.16 -16.64 -0.60
CA SER A 188 -2.05 -15.73 -0.87
C SER A 188 -1.12 -15.48 0.33
N GLN A 189 -1.66 -15.48 1.55
CA GLN A 189 -0.86 -15.34 2.78
C GLN A 189 -0.02 -16.59 3.04
N ALA A 190 -0.63 -17.79 2.88
CA ALA A 190 0.07 -19.06 3.04
C ALA A 190 1.17 -19.22 1.98
N GLU A 191 0.90 -18.83 0.73
CA GLU A 191 1.90 -18.82 -0.35
C GLU A 191 3.08 -17.87 -0.04
N GLN A 192 2.81 -16.68 0.49
CA GLN A 192 3.85 -15.73 0.92
C GLN A 192 4.70 -16.29 2.07
N ALA A 193 4.07 -16.95 3.04
CA ALA A 193 4.78 -17.57 4.16
C ALA A 193 5.67 -18.75 3.69
N ALA A 194 5.15 -19.59 2.79
CA ALA A 194 5.93 -20.68 2.19
C ALA A 194 7.14 -20.17 1.39
N ALA A 195 6.92 -19.11 0.61
CA ALA A 195 7.99 -18.47 -0.16
C ALA A 195 9.06 -17.83 0.74
N ALA A 196 8.66 -17.19 1.84
CA ALA A 196 9.58 -16.61 2.81
C ALA A 196 10.48 -17.67 3.43
N GLN A 197 9.91 -18.78 3.87
CA GLN A 197 10.69 -19.90 4.42
C GLN A 197 11.70 -20.46 3.42
N ALA A 198 11.27 -20.67 2.17
CA ALA A 198 12.16 -21.17 1.11
C ALA A 198 13.27 -20.19 0.77
N PHE A 199 12.98 -18.89 0.73
CA PHE A 199 13.94 -17.84 0.46
C PHE A 199 15.01 -17.77 1.57
N ASP A 200 14.59 -17.75 2.85
CA ASP A 200 15.51 -17.69 3.99
C ASP A 200 16.40 -18.95 4.07
N ALA A 201 15.85 -20.13 3.80
CA ALA A 201 16.63 -21.37 3.73
C ALA A 201 17.70 -21.32 2.62
N SER A 202 17.39 -20.69 1.48
CA SER A 202 18.30 -20.56 0.34
C SER A 202 19.40 -19.51 0.54
N GLN A 203 19.24 -18.58 1.48
CA GLN A 203 20.26 -17.60 1.84
C GLN A 203 21.28 -18.16 2.85
N ASN A 204 20.91 -19.23 3.56
CA ASN A 204 21.73 -19.86 4.61
C ASN A 204 22.44 -21.14 4.13
N ALA A 205 22.29 -21.52 2.87
CA ALA A 205 22.91 -22.68 2.22
C ALA A 205 24.06 -22.26 1.31
#